data_f64effefd37cbdde03464b8ef0ff192b
#
_entry.id   f64effefd37cbdde03464b8ef0ff192b
#
_cell.length_a   1.000
_cell.length_b   1.000
_cell.length_c   1.000
_cell.angle_alpha   90.00
_cell.angle_beta   90.00
_cell.angle_gamma   90.00
#
_symmetry.space_group_name_H-M   'P 1'
#
loop_
_entity.id
_entity.type
_entity.pdbx_description
1 polymer ?
#
loop_
_entity_poly.entity_id
_entity_poly.type
_entity_poly.pdbx_seq_one_letter_code
_entity_poly.pdbx_strand_id
1 'polypeptide(L)'
;MLLPLLASVCAGLAVTVLLWWTMSALATEDLEQGAEWRYDVSRMNELRRLYPSYRAFQPVIRFLGRLNRAAVPRSLPEIQRQILAAGKSRCWLPEEYLARLQLFALFIAPVYFYLCIDMMGPAGAILAILLTVLTAWLLRRRLANQAARRLVQIKRRMPYLLDLLTLLMEAGATFLQALRQACHELRGSPVATEFGCVLADMNLGKTRR
;
A
#
# COMPACT_ATOMS: atom_id res chain seq x y z
N MET A 1 -6.33 29.96 -28.51
CA MET A 1 -5.67 28.72 -28.00
C MET A 1 -6.18 28.25 -26.64
N LEU A 2 -6.72 29.10 -25.75
CA LEU A 2 -7.27 28.69 -24.45
C LEU A 2 -8.57 27.88 -24.53
N LEU A 3 -9.44 28.14 -25.51
CA LEU A 3 -10.74 27.46 -25.65
C LEU A 3 -10.63 25.96 -25.92
N PRO A 4 -9.78 25.44 -26.86
CA PRO A 4 -9.64 24.00 -27.03
C PRO A 4 -8.96 23.31 -25.85
N LEU A 5 -8.11 23.98 -25.11
CA LEU A 5 -7.49 23.53 -23.88
C LEU A 5 -8.52 23.32 -22.76
N LEU A 6 -9.40 24.31 -22.53
CA LEU A 6 -10.52 24.22 -21.60
C LEU A 6 -11.48 23.10 -22.00
N ALA A 7 -11.81 22.95 -23.28
CA ALA A 7 -12.68 21.90 -23.77
C ALA A 7 -12.08 20.50 -23.55
N SER A 8 -10.78 20.30 -23.78
CA SER A 8 -10.12 19.00 -23.57
C SER A 8 -10.02 18.63 -22.08
N VAL A 9 -9.77 19.62 -21.20
CA VAL A 9 -9.77 19.40 -19.75
C VAL A 9 -11.17 19.10 -19.24
N CYS A 10 -12.21 19.82 -19.69
CA CYS A 10 -13.59 19.54 -19.33
C CYS A 10 -14.05 18.17 -19.84
N ALA A 11 -13.70 17.79 -21.07
CA ALA A 11 -14.00 16.46 -21.60
C ALA A 11 -13.29 15.35 -20.80
N GLY A 12 -12.02 15.54 -20.46
CA GLY A 12 -11.26 14.62 -19.60
C GLY A 12 -11.89 14.46 -18.22
N LEU A 13 -12.28 15.57 -17.59
CA LEU A 13 -12.97 15.54 -16.30
C LEU A 13 -14.35 14.88 -16.41
N ALA A 14 -15.13 15.16 -17.46
CA ALA A 14 -16.43 14.53 -17.66
C ALA A 14 -16.32 13.00 -17.82
N VAL A 15 -15.35 12.52 -18.60
CA VAL A 15 -15.08 11.09 -18.77
C VAL A 15 -14.63 10.44 -17.46
N THR A 16 -13.77 11.10 -16.70
CA THR A 16 -13.32 10.57 -15.38
C THR A 16 -14.45 10.51 -14.36
N VAL A 17 -15.33 11.53 -14.32
CA VAL A 17 -16.50 11.54 -13.44
C VAL A 17 -17.51 10.47 -13.87
N LEU A 18 -17.74 10.28 -15.16
CA LEU A 18 -18.65 9.28 -15.70
C LEU A 18 -18.15 7.85 -15.42
N LEU A 19 -16.86 7.60 -15.62
CA LEU A 19 -16.21 6.34 -15.25
C LEU A 19 -16.26 6.12 -13.73
N TRP A 20 -16.06 7.15 -12.94
CA TRP A 20 -16.16 7.07 -11.48
C TRP A 20 -17.59 6.73 -11.05
N TRP A 21 -18.60 7.35 -11.66
CA TRP A 21 -20.02 7.12 -11.35
C TRP A 21 -20.45 5.69 -11.73
N THR A 22 -20.13 5.23 -12.94
CA THR A 22 -20.43 3.85 -13.38
C THR A 22 -19.73 2.80 -12.52
N MET A 23 -18.47 3.05 -12.13
CA MET A 23 -17.72 2.16 -11.26
C MET A 23 -18.29 2.15 -9.82
N SER A 24 -18.80 3.29 -9.33
CA SER A 24 -19.43 3.34 -8.00
C SER A 24 -20.74 2.56 -7.97
N ALA A 25 -21.52 2.63 -9.05
CA ALA A 25 -22.78 1.88 -9.18
C ALA A 25 -22.56 0.36 -9.22
N LEU A 26 -21.55 -0.10 -9.97
CA LEU A 26 -21.18 -1.52 -10.06
C LEU A 26 -20.54 -2.09 -8.77
N ALA A 27 -19.95 -1.24 -7.93
CA ALA A 27 -19.28 -1.67 -6.70
C ALA A 27 -20.22 -1.85 -5.51
N THR A 28 -21.45 -1.38 -5.59
CA THR A 28 -22.43 -1.42 -4.48
C THR A 28 -23.16 -2.77 -4.36
N GLU A 29 -23.21 -3.58 -5.40
CA GLU A 29 -24.02 -4.81 -5.42
C GLU A 29 -23.45 -6.03 -4.67
N ASP A 30 -22.15 -6.07 -4.36
CA ASP A 30 -21.50 -7.28 -3.81
C ASP A 30 -21.28 -7.31 -2.30
N LEU A 31 -21.88 -6.40 -1.54
CA LEU A 31 -21.59 -6.24 -0.09
C LEU A 31 -22.47 -7.10 0.84
N GLU A 32 -23.42 -7.84 0.33
CA GLU A 32 -24.48 -8.42 1.19
C GLU A 32 -24.32 -9.89 1.59
N GLN A 33 -23.30 -10.63 1.16
CA GLN A 33 -23.24 -12.08 1.44
C GLN A 33 -21.90 -12.55 2.02
N GLY A 34 -21.84 -12.76 3.34
CA GLY A 34 -20.82 -13.59 3.98
C GLY A 34 -20.40 -13.18 5.39
N ALA A 35 -19.98 -14.16 6.21
CA ALA A 35 -19.39 -13.95 7.54
C ALA A 35 -18.07 -13.13 7.50
N GLU A 36 -17.41 -13.07 6.35
CA GLU A 36 -16.23 -12.23 6.06
C GLU A 36 -16.54 -10.73 6.08
N TRP A 37 -17.82 -10.35 5.92
CA TRP A 37 -18.28 -8.97 5.85
C TRP A 37 -17.85 -8.12 7.06
N ARG A 38 -17.94 -8.65 8.28
CA ARG A 38 -17.55 -7.91 9.49
C ARG A 38 -16.05 -7.58 9.52
N TYR A 39 -15.23 -8.52 9.08
CA TYR A 39 -13.79 -8.32 9.00
C TYR A 39 -13.43 -7.28 7.93
N ASP A 40 -14.03 -7.38 6.76
CA ASP A 40 -13.80 -6.46 5.66
C ASP A 40 -14.27 -5.04 5.97
N VAL A 41 -15.42 -4.87 6.62
CA VAL A 41 -15.91 -3.55 7.05
C VAL A 41 -14.98 -2.91 8.08
N SER A 42 -14.52 -3.67 9.07
CA SER A 42 -13.58 -3.17 10.07
C SER A 42 -12.25 -2.75 9.43
N ARG A 43 -11.71 -3.57 8.55
CA ARG A 43 -10.50 -3.31 7.77
C ARG A 43 -10.64 -2.06 6.90
N MET A 44 -11.76 -1.91 6.20
CA MET A 44 -12.03 -0.75 5.35
C MET A 44 -12.16 0.54 6.15
N ASN A 45 -12.81 0.48 7.31
CA ASN A 45 -12.93 1.64 8.19
C ASN A 45 -11.56 2.10 8.71
N GLU A 46 -10.68 1.16 9.01
CA GLU A 46 -9.31 1.45 9.41
C GLU A 46 -8.50 2.07 8.25
N LEU A 47 -8.60 1.51 7.04
CA LEU A 47 -7.97 2.07 5.85
C LEU A 47 -8.49 3.48 5.50
N ARG A 48 -9.79 3.73 5.66
CA ARG A 48 -10.39 5.06 5.47
C ARG A 48 -9.88 6.09 6.47
N ARG A 49 -9.60 5.67 7.72
CA ARG A 49 -9.01 6.55 8.75
C ARG A 49 -7.56 6.86 8.46
N LEU A 50 -6.78 5.88 8.03
CA LEU A 50 -5.35 6.02 7.79
C LEU A 50 -5.02 6.72 6.45
N TYR A 51 -5.89 6.55 5.43
CA TYR A 51 -5.61 7.04 4.07
C TYR A 51 -6.82 7.74 3.46
N PRO A 52 -6.86 9.09 3.47
CA PRO A 52 -7.99 9.85 2.90
C PRO A 52 -8.16 9.61 1.39
N SER A 53 -7.07 9.36 0.66
CA SER A 53 -7.12 9.00 -0.77
C SER A 53 -7.85 7.67 -1.04
N TYR A 54 -7.80 6.72 -0.12
CA TYR A 54 -8.55 5.47 -0.22
C TYR A 54 -10.06 5.71 -0.13
N ARG A 55 -10.49 6.65 0.73
CA ARG A 55 -11.89 7.02 0.89
C ARG A 55 -12.50 7.60 -0.40
N ALA A 56 -11.74 8.48 -1.07
CA ALA A 56 -12.21 9.14 -2.30
C ALA A 56 -12.32 8.17 -3.49
N PHE A 57 -11.35 7.24 -3.64
CA PHE A 57 -11.24 6.36 -4.80
C PHE A 57 -11.59 4.89 -4.51
N GLN A 58 -12.27 4.62 -3.41
CA GLN A 58 -12.61 3.27 -2.97
C GLN A 58 -13.30 2.40 -4.05
N PRO A 59 -14.35 2.86 -4.79
CA PRO A 59 -15.01 2.04 -5.80
C PRO A 59 -14.06 1.66 -6.94
N VAL A 60 -13.23 2.61 -7.38
CA VAL A 60 -12.25 2.37 -8.45
C VAL A 60 -11.15 1.42 -8.01
N ILE A 61 -10.66 1.58 -6.76
CA ILE A 61 -9.65 0.67 -6.19
C ILE A 61 -10.16 -0.76 -6.11
N ARG A 62 -11.42 -0.96 -5.72
CA ARG A 62 -12.03 -2.30 -5.67
C ARG A 62 -12.18 -2.91 -7.06
N PHE A 63 -12.66 -2.15 -8.02
CA PHE A 63 -12.81 -2.63 -9.40
C PHE A 63 -11.45 -3.02 -10.00
N LEU A 64 -10.45 -2.14 -9.92
CA LEU A 64 -9.09 -2.44 -10.36
C LEU A 64 -8.49 -3.62 -9.56
N GLY A 65 -8.81 -3.73 -8.27
CA GLY A 65 -8.39 -4.86 -7.44
C GLY A 65 -8.91 -6.19 -7.95
N ARG A 66 -10.21 -6.27 -8.31
CA ARG A 66 -10.79 -7.47 -8.94
C ARG A 66 -10.10 -7.80 -10.26
N LEU A 67 -9.85 -6.80 -11.09
CA LEU A 67 -9.15 -6.97 -12.35
C LEU A 67 -7.71 -7.47 -12.14
N ASN A 68 -6.99 -6.91 -11.17
CA ASN A 68 -5.65 -7.35 -10.81
C ASN A 68 -5.61 -8.78 -10.27
N ARG A 69 -6.63 -9.17 -9.47
CA ARG A 69 -6.78 -10.56 -8.99
C ARG A 69 -6.93 -11.54 -10.15
N ALA A 70 -7.69 -11.18 -11.19
CA ALA A 70 -7.86 -12.01 -12.39
C ALA A 70 -6.62 -12.01 -13.28
N ALA A 71 -5.96 -10.85 -13.45
CA ALA A 71 -4.84 -10.70 -14.38
C ALA A 71 -3.52 -11.27 -13.86
N VAL A 72 -3.23 -11.17 -12.54
CA VAL A 72 -1.89 -11.45 -11.99
C VAL A 72 -1.95 -12.27 -10.69
N PRO A 73 -2.64 -13.42 -10.66
CA PRO A 73 -2.84 -14.19 -9.43
C PRO A 73 -1.53 -14.72 -8.82
N ARG A 74 -0.55 -15.05 -9.66
CA ARG A 74 0.73 -15.66 -9.22
C ARG A 74 1.63 -14.69 -8.44
N SER A 75 1.53 -13.39 -8.65
CA SER A 75 2.39 -12.42 -7.96
C SER A 75 1.77 -11.82 -6.70
N LEU A 76 0.47 -12.04 -6.44
CA LEU A 76 -0.22 -11.51 -5.27
C LEU A 76 0.41 -11.92 -3.94
N PRO A 77 0.76 -13.21 -3.69
CA PRO A 77 1.37 -13.61 -2.42
C PRO A 77 2.75 -12.96 -2.19
N GLU A 78 3.54 -12.77 -3.25
CA GLU A 78 4.81 -12.08 -3.14
C GLU A 78 4.63 -10.59 -2.80
N ILE A 79 3.66 -9.93 -3.43
CA ILE A 79 3.31 -8.54 -3.14
C ILE A 79 2.82 -8.39 -1.69
N GLN A 80 2.03 -9.34 -1.20
CA GLN A 80 1.58 -9.35 0.20
C GLN A 80 2.78 -9.44 1.17
N ARG A 81 3.74 -10.32 0.90
CA ARG A 81 4.99 -10.40 1.68
C ARG A 81 5.76 -9.08 1.66
N GLN A 82 5.86 -8.43 0.49
CA GLN A 82 6.55 -7.15 0.36
C GLN A 82 5.83 -6.01 1.11
N ILE A 83 4.48 -5.98 1.11
CA ILE A 83 3.68 -5.02 1.86
C ILE A 83 3.96 -5.16 3.37
N LEU A 84 3.93 -6.39 3.89
CA LEU A 84 4.22 -6.68 5.28
C LEU A 84 5.68 -6.34 5.64
N ALA A 85 6.63 -6.76 4.80
CA ALA A 85 8.04 -6.48 4.98
C ALA A 85 8.37 -4.98 4.92
N ALA A 86 7.66 -4.20 4.10
CA ALA A 86 7.77 -2.74 4.06
C ALA A 86 7.15 -2.04 5.28
N GLY A 87 6.49 -2.79 6.18
CA GLY A 87 5.83 -2.25 7.38
C GLY A 87 4.59 -1.42 7.09
N LYS A 88 3.94 -1.70 5.99
CA LYS A 88 2.62 -1.12 5.70
C LYS A 88 1.57 -1.80 6.56
N SER A 89 0.43 -1.12 6.75
CA SER A 89 -0.69 -1.68 7.50
C SER A 89 -1.07 -3.08 6.97
N ARG A 90 -1.28 -4.03 7.88
CA ARG A 90 -1.75 -5.40 7.56
C ARG A 90 -3.14 -5.41 6.90
N CYS A 91 -3.83 -4.26 6.92
CA CYS A 91 -5.15 -4.08 6.32
C CYS A 91 -5.12 -4.00 4.79
N TRP A 92 -3.94 -3.84 4.15
CA TRP A 92 -3.83 -3.77 2.71
C TRP A 92 -3.89 -5.16 2.06
N LEU A 93 -4.89 -5.37 1.20
CA LEU A 93 -4.88 -6.48 0.25
C LEU A 93 -3.91 -6.17 -0.90
N PRO A 94 -3.16 -7.17 -1.42
CA PRO A 94 -2.17 -6.95 -2.48
C PRO A 94 -2.80 -6.39 -3.76
N GLU A 95 -4.01 -6.86 -4.11
CA GLU A 95 -4.75 -6.35 -5.26
C GLU A 95 -5.19 -4.89 -5.12
N GLU A 96 -5.66 -4.49 -3.93
CA GLU A 96 -6.06 -3.10 -3.65
C GLU A 96 -4.86 -2.15 -3.61
N TYR A 97 -3.74 -2.63 -3.09
CA TYR A 97 -2.50 -1.86 -3.08
C TYR A 97 -1.96 -1.62 -4.48
N LEU A 98 -1.97 -2.65 -5.35
CA LEU A 98 -1.64 -2.51 -6.77
C LEU A 98 -2.58 -1.54 -7.49
N ALA A 99 -3.88 -1.69 -7.26
CA ALA A 99 -4.90 -0.79 -7.81
C ALA A 99 -4.63 0.68 -7.45
N ARG A 100 -4.25 0.93 -6.20
CA ARG A 100 -3.85 2.27 -5.75
C ARG A 100 -2.63 2.79 -6.52
N LEU A 101 -1.60 1.98 -6.72
CA LEU A 101 -0.42 2.39 -7.48
C LEU A 101 -0.76 2.69 -8.94
N GLN A 102 -1.62 1.86 -9.55
CA GLN A 102 -2.13 2.08 -10.92
C GLN A 102 -2.94 3.37 -11.03
N LEU A 103 -3.78 3.67 -10.02
CA LEU A 103 -4.52 4.94 -9.97
C LEU A 103 -3.61 6.15 -9.92
N PHE A 104 -2.53 6.11 -9.13
CA PHE A 104 -1.56 7.19 -9.13
C PHE A 104 -0.89 7.38 -10.49
N ALA A 105 -0.52 6.29 -11.17
CA ALA A 105 0.05 6.36 -12.52
C ALA A 105 -0.97 6.90 -13.52
N LEU A 106 -2.22 6.46 -13.44
CA LEU A 106 -3.32 6.92 -14.30
C LEU A 106 -3.65 8.39 -14.08
N PHE A 107 -3.55 8.88 -12.85
CA PHE A 107 -3.78 10.30 -12.54
C PHE A 107 -2.70 11.23 -13.14
N ILE A 108 -1.48 10.71 -13.28
CA ILE A 108 -0.37 11.45 -13.92
C ILE A 108 -0.41 11.31 -15.45
N ALA A 109 -1.06 10.29 -15.99
CA ALA A 109 -1.14 10.02 -17.43
C ALA A 109 -1.59 11.22 -18.27
N PRO A 110 -2.66 11.98 -17.94
CA PRO A 110 -3.10 13.12 -18.74
C PRO A 110 -2.03 14.22 -18.85
N VAL A 111 -1.22 14.39 -17.82
CA VAL A 111 -0.09 15.33 -17.84
C VAL A 111 0.97 14.88 -18.84
N TYR A 112 1.31 13.58 -18.87
CA TYR A 112 2.22 13.02 -19.86
C TYR A 112 1.69 13.14 -21.28
N PHE A 113 0.40 12.85 -21.49
CA PHE A 113 -0.24 12.99 -22.79
C PHE A 113 -0.18 14.42 -23.28
N TYR A 114 -0.53 15.38 -22.44
CA TYR A 114 -0.48 16.80 -22.80
C TYR A 114 0.93 17.23 -23.19
N LEU A 115 1.94 16.97 -22.35
CA LEU A 115 3.30 17.39 -22.60
C LEU A 115 3.93 16.71 -23.84
N CYS A 116 3.69 15.41 -24.00
CA CYS A 116 4.30 14.67 -25.11
C CYS A 116 3.66 15.00 -26.45
N ILE A 117 2.35 15.27 -26.49
CA ILE A 117 1.65 15.67 -27.72
C ILE A 117 2.04 17.10 -28.10
N ASP A 118 2.17 18.00 -27.13
CA ASP A 118 2.60 19.37 -27.38
C ASP A 118 4.01 19.45 -27.98
N MET A 119 4.93 18.58 -27.52
CA MET A 119 6.32 18.57 -27.99
C MET A 119 6.56 17.77 -29.27
N MET A 120 5.88 16.64 -29.47
CA MET A 120 6.18 15.68 -30.53
C MET A 120 4.97 15.40 -31.48
N GLY A 121 3.83 16.11 -31.28
CA GLY A 121 2.62 15.85 -32.03
C GLY A 121 2.04 14.46 -31.77
N PRO A 122 1.36 13.82 -32.76
CA PRO A 122 0.67 12.54 -32.56
C PRO A 122 1.62 11.37 -32.15
N ALA A 123 2.89 11.43 -32.55
CA ALA A 123 3.89 10.43 -32.11
C ALA A 123 4.16 10.48 -30.61
N GLY A 124 3.94 11.62 -29.96
CA GLY A 124 4.07 11.81 -28.52
C GLY A 124 3.12 10.93 -27.71
N ALA A 125 2.00 10.47 -28.28
CA ALA A 125 1.07 9.57 -27.59
C ALA A 125 1.71 8.24 -27.20
N ILE A 126 2.56 7.67 -28.06
CA ILE A 126 3.27 6.41 -27.77
C ILE A 126 4.22 6.62 -26.59
N LEU A 127 4.96 7.73 -26.59
CA LEU A 127 5.88 8.08 -25.50
C LEU A 127 5.13 8.30 -24.19
N ALA A 128 3.96 8.94 -24.21
CA ALA A 128 3.12 9.16 -23.04
C ALA A 128 2.63 7.84 -22.41
N ILE A 129 2.22 6.87 -23.24
CA ILE A 129 1.84 5.53 -22.78
C ILE A 129 3.05 4.83 -22.12
N LEU A 130 4.21 4.86 -22.77
CA LEU A 130 5.43 4.26 -22.26
C LEU A 130 5.83 4.86 -20.90
N LEU A 131 5.78 6.18 -20.75
CA LEU A 131 6.05 6.88 -19.50
C LEU A 131 5.06 6.51 -18.39
N THR A 132 3.77 6.35 -18.73
CA THR A 132 2.74 5.94 -17.77
C THR A 132 3.01 4.52 -17.24
N VAL A 133 3.32 3.58 -18.14
CA VAL A 133 3.67 2.20 -17.78
C VAL A 133 4.94 2.17 -16.95
N LEU A 134 5.96 2.92 -17.35
CA LEU A 134 7.21 3.06 -16.61
C LEU A 134 6.98 3.59 -15.19
N THR A 135 6.14 4.60 -15.04
CA THR A 135 5.79 5.16 -13.73
C THR A 135 5.12 4.12 -12.83
N ALA A 136 4.16 3.35 -13.35
CA ALA A 136 3.52 2.27 -12.60
C ALA A 136 4.52 1.20 -12.17
N TRP A 137 5.46 0.82 -13.06
CA TRP A 137 6.52 -0.13 -12.76
C TRP A 137 7.50 0.39 -11.70
N LEU A 138 7.91 1.65 -11.79
CA LEU A 138 8.80 2.29 -10.80
C LEU A 138 8.14 2.37 -9.41
N LEU A 139 6.85 2.68 -9.34
CA LEU A 139 6.10 2.69 -8.08
C LEU A 139 6.08 1.30 -7.43
N ARG A 140 5.86 0.24 -8.23
CA ARG A 140 5.94 -1.14 -7.75
C ARG A 140 7.36 -1.50 -7.26
N ARG A 141 8.37 -1.11 -8.01
CA ARG A 141 9.78 -1.35 -7.63
C ARG A 141 10.17 -0.61 -6.35
N ARG A 142 9.62 0.58 -6.11
CA ARG A 142 9.80 1.31 -4.84
C ARG A 142 9.31 0.52 -3.64
N LEU A 143 8.19 -0.19 -3.73
CA LEU A 143 7.69 -1.05 -2.66
C LEU A 143 8.69 -2.16 -2.34
N ALA A 144 9.16 -2.89 -3.34
CA ALA A 144 10.15 -3.94 -3.15
C ALA A 144 11.45 -3.42 -2.52
N ASN A 145 11.92 -2.25 -2.98
CA ASN A 145 13.11 -1.61 -2.41
C ASN A 145 12.89 -1.16 -0.96
N GLN A 146 11.70 -0.64 -0.61
CA GLN A 146 11.37 -0.28 0.78
C GLN A 146 11.35 -1.52 1.68
N ALA A 147 10.74 -2.62 1.23
CA ALA A 147 10.74 -3.90 1.93
C ALA A 147 12.17 -4.41 2.16
N ALA A 148 13.01 -4.43 1.12
CA ALA A 148 14.39 -4.87 1.21
C ALA A 148 15.21 -4.01 2.18
N ARG A 149 15.11 -2.68 2.08
CA ARG A 149 15.82 -1.76 2.99
C ARG A 149 15.41 -1.97 4.44
N ARG A 150 14.12 -2.13 4.71
CA ARG A 150 13.61 -2.37 6.07
C ARG A 150 14.12 -3.70 6.64
N LEU A 151 14.13 -4.76 5.84
CA LEU A 151 14.68 -6.05 6.25
C LEU A 151 16.17 -5.97 6.59
N VAL A 152 16.96 -5.25 5.78
CA VAL A 152 18.38 -5.01 6.07
C VAL A 152 18.56 -4.25 7.37
N GLN A 153 17.73 -3.22 7.64
CA GLN A 153 17.78 -2.47 8.90
C GLN A 153 17.46 -3.36 10.11
N ILE A 154 16.46 -4.25 9.99
CA ILE A 154 16.13 -5.23 11.03
C ILE A 154 17.33 -6.16 11.27
N LYS A 155 17.86 -6.78 10.22
CA LYS A 155 19.02 -7.70 10.34
C LYS A 155 20.23 -7.05 11.00
N ARG A 156 20.52 -5.80 10.65
CA ARG A 156 21.68 -5.06 11.23
C ARG A 156 21.49 -4.71 12.71
N ARG A 157 20.26 -4.51 13.16
CA ARG A 157 19.95 -4.15 14.56
C ARG A 157 19.64 -5.36 15.44
N MET A 158 19.42 -6.52 14.86
CA MET A 158 19.07 -7.75 15.57
C MET A 158 20.16 -8.20 16.58
N PRO A 159 21.47 -8.23 16.22
CA PRO A 159 22.50 -8.63 17.18
C PRO A 159 22.50 -7.73 18.41
N TYR A 160 22.43 -6.42 18.23
CA TYR A 160 22.40 -5.48 19.34
C TYR A 160 21.18 -5.69 20.27
N LEU A 161 20.02 -6.01 19.70
CA LEU A 161 18.84 -6.34 20.51
C LEU A 161 19.08 -7.61 21.35
N LEU A 162 19.68 -8.64 20.75
CA LEU A 162 19.98 -9.90 21.45
C LEU A 162 21.01 -9.69 22.56
N ASP A 163 22.07 -8.94 22.32
CA ASP A 163 23.07 -8.61 23.33
C ASP A 163 22.45 -7.84 24.51
N LEU A 164 21.57 -6.88 24.21
CA LEU A 164 20.87 -6.14 25.26
C LEU A 164 19.92 -7.02 26.06
N LEU A 165 19.22 -7.97 25.42
CA LEU A 165 18.36 -8.94 26.07
C LEU A 165 19.16 -9.85 27.01
N THR A 166 20.31 -10.39 26.54
CA THR A 166 21.17 -11.26 27.40
C THR A 166 21.66 -10.52 28.59
N LEU A 167 22.20 -9.30 28.45
CA LEU A 167 22.66 -8.48 29.56
C LEU A 167 21.56 -8.17 30.59
N LEU A 168 20.36 -7.84 30.16
CA LEU A 168 19.24 -7.57 31.06
C LEU A 168 18.77 -8.83 31.78
N MET A 169 18.78 -10.00 31.11
CA MET A 169 18.43 -11.28 31.73
C MET A 169 19.50 -11.74 32.73
N GLU A 170 20.78 -11.53 32.44
CA GLU A 170 21.88 -11.78 33.37
C GLU A 170 21.80 -10.87 34.60
N ALA A 171 21.29 -9.64 34.45
CA ALA A 171 21.01 -8.73 35.55
C ALA A 171 19.77 -9.13 36.38
N GLY A 172 19.09 -10.26 36.02
CA GLY A 172 17.96 -10.81 36.78
C GLY A 172 16.58 -10.33 36.29
N ALA A 173 16.50 -9.61 35.18
CA ALA A 173 15.20 -9.24 34.62
C ALA A 173 14.49 -10.45 33.98
N THR A 174 13.16 -10.51 34.12
CA THR A 174 12.38 -11.48 33.37
C THR A 174 12.44 -11.19 31.84
N PHE A 175 12.31 -12.21 31.02
CA PHE A 175 12.33 -12.04 29.54
C PHE A 175 11.39 -10.93 29.04
N LEU A 176 10.18 -10.83 29.60
CA LEU A 176 9.20 -9.81 29.22
C LEU A 176 9.65 -8.40 29.61
N GLN A 177 10.26 -8.26 30.80
CA GLN A 177 10.81 -6.98 31.26
C GLN A 177 12.00 -6.57 30.39
N ALA A 178 12.93 -7.51 30.14
CA ALA A 178 14.09 -7.29 29.30
C ALA A 178 13.67 -6.87 27.87
N LEU A 179 12.68 -7.55 27.29
CA LEU A 179 12.18 -7.22 25.95
C LEU A 179 11.50 -5.84 25.91
N ARG A 180 10.73 -5.47 26.94
CA ARG A 180 10.14 -4.12 27.02
C ARG A 180 11.22 -3.05 27.09
N GLN A 181 12.23 -3.25 27.92
CA GLN A 181 13.34 -2.31 28.06
C GLN A 181 14.14 -2.20 26.77
N ALA A 182 14.46 -3.33 26.12
CA ALA A 182 15.17 -3.34 24.85
C ALA A 182 14.38 -2.65 23.72
N CYS A 183 13.07 -2.85 23.66
CA CYS A 183 12.20 -2.12 22.71
C CYS A 183 12.16 -0.62 23.01
N HIS A 184 12.25 -0.24 24.28
CA HIS A 184 12.28 1.18 24.67
C HIS A 184 13.59 1.84 24.24
N GLU A 185 14.74 1.19 24.44
CA GLU A 185 16.05 1.69 24.03
C GLU A 185 16.19 1.79 22.50
N LEU A 186 15.59 0.85 21.77
CA LEU A 186 15.60 0.80 20.32
C LEU A 186 14.46 1.59 19.66
N ARG A 187 13.79 2.49 20.39
CA ARG A 187 12.67 3.29 19.82
C ARG A 187 13.04 3.96 18.50
N GLY A 188 12.09 3.96 17.55
CA GLY A 188 12.30 4.50 16.22
C GLY A 188 12.97 3.54 15.22
N SER A 189 13.42 2.36 15.69
CA SER A 189 13.94 1.32 14.79
C SER A 189 12.81 0.38 14.33
N PRO A 190 12.92 -0.20 13.12
CA PRO A 190 11.96 -1.20 12.64
C PRO A 190 11.90 -2.44 13.55
N VAL A 191 13.01 -2.80 14.21
CA VAL A 191 13.09 -3.92 15.17
C VAL A 191 12.18 -3.67 16.36
N ALA A 192 12.27 -2.49 16.97
CA ALA A 192 11.42 -2.14 18.12
C ALA A 192 9.92 -2.14 17.76
N THR A 193 9.59 -1.76 16.53
CA THR A 193 8.21 -1.78 16.05
C THR A 193 7.67 -3.21 15.95
N GLU A 194 8.45 -4.15 15.37
CA GLU A 194 8.01 -5.55 15.23
C GLU A 194 7.92 -6.26 16.61
N PHE A 195 8.92 -6.10 17.47
CA PHE A 195 8.88 -6.69 18.80
C PHE A 195 7.86 -6.02 19.72
N GLY A 196 7.58 -4.73 19.52
CA GLY A 196 6.47 -4.04 20.16
C GLY A 196 5.11 -4.63 19.83
N CYS A 197 4.89 -5.04 18.58
CA CYS A 197 3.68 -5.78 18.18
C CYS A 197 3.61 -7.14 18.88
N VAL A 198 4.74 -7.86 19.00
CA VAL A 198 4.78 -9.14 19.72
C VAL A 198 4.44 -8.94 21.21
N LEU A 199 4.99 -7.90 21.84
CA LEU A 199 4.66 -7.56 23.23
C LEU A 199 3.17 -7.24 23.40
N ALA A 200 2.58 -6.50 22.49
CA ALA A 200 1.15 -6.19 22.49
C ALA A 200 0.29 -7.47 22.35
N ASP A 201 0.64 -8.37 21.44
CA ASP A 201 -0.03 -9.64 21.25
C ASP A 201 0.10 -10.57 22.49
N MET A 202 1.25 -10.58 23.15
CA MET A 202 1.47 -11.32 24.40
C MET A 202 0.63 -10.76 25.56
N ASN A 203 0.51 -9.43 25.67
CA ASN A 203 -0.33 -8.78 26.69
C ASN A 203 -1.83 -9.06 26.46
N LEU A 204 -2.25 -9.33 25.23
CA LEU A 204 -3.63 -9.73 24.88
C LEU A 204 -3.89 -11.23 25.08
N GLY A 205 -2.94 -11.99 25.65
CA GLY A 205 -3.10 -13.42 25.96
C GLY A 205 -3.10 -14.34 24.75
N LYS A 206 -2.62 -13.87 23.59
CA LYS A 206 -2.45 -14.76 22.43
C LYS A 206 -1.36 -15.79 22.71
N THR A 207 -1.74 -17.07 22.60
CA THR A 207 -0.84 -18.21 22.83
C THR A 207 0.38 -18.15 21.91
N ARG A 208 1.55 -18.48 22.49
CA ARG A 208 2.79 -18.68 21.73
C ARG A 208 2.64 -19.95 20.86
N ARG A 209 2.38 -19.77 19.57
CA ARG A 209 2.51 -20.82 18.55
C ARG A 209 3.53 -20.42 17.52
#